data_9bba580bb6b04b63b92f4e2e7aed0929
#
_entry.id   9bba580bb6b04b63b92f4e2e7aed0929
#
_cell.length_a   1.000
_cell.length_b   1.000
_cell.length_c   1.000
_cell.angle_alpha   90.00
_cell.angle_beta   90.00
_cell.angle_gamma   90.00
#
_symmetry.space_group_name_H-M   'P 1'
#
loop_
_entity.id
_entity.type
_entity.pdbx_description
1 polymer ?
#
loop_
_entity_poly.entity_id
_entity_poly.type
_entity_poly.pdbx_seq_one_letter_code
_entity_poly.pdbx_strand_id
1 'polypeptide(L)' 'MSPRHISAVQWEQAVGYARAVCARIFRDGGDPAAALAAFRLDVTASADWSTAVDRIAQSLCAPRQRRAA' A
#
# COMPACT_ATOMS: atom_id res chain seq x y z
N MET A 1 22.35 -10.04 0.91
CA MET A 1 22.03 -9.41 0.57
C MET A 1 20.77 -9.31 0.45
N SER A 2 20.30 -8.71 0.81
CA SER A 2 19.11 -8.71 0.78
C SER A 2 18.61 -8.02 -0.29
N PRO A 3 18.14 -8.56 -1.14
CA PRO A 3 17.74 -7.93 -2.30
C PRO A 3 16.62 -7.04 -2.08
N ARG A 4 15.98 -7.18 -1.04
CA ARG A 4 15.02 -6.38 -0.83
C ARG A 4 15.28 -5.28 -0.09
N HIS A 5 16.24 -4.63 -0.16
CA HIS A 5 16.55 -3.51 0.58
C HIS A 5 15.80 -2.35 0.04
N ILE A 6 14.90 -1.80 0.75
CA ILE A 6 14.14 -0.65 0.33
C ILE A 6 14.79 0.59 0.91
N SER A 7 15.11 1.55 0.08
CA SER A 7 15.75 2.76 0.57
C SER A 7 14.73 3.60 1.35
N ALA A 8 15.23 4.39 2.27
CA ALA A 8 14.37 5.25 3.06
C ALA A 8 13.60 6.22 2.18
N VAL A 9 14.22 6.69 1.11
CA VAL A 9 13.56 7.64 0.21
C VAL A 9 12.41 6.94 -0.51
N GLN A 10 12.64 5.72 -0.98
CA GLN A 10 11.59 5.00 -1.65
C GLN A 10 10.45 4.72 -0.71
N TRP A 11 10.76 4.34 0.51
CA TRP A 11 9.73 4.04 1.49
C TRP A 11 8.89 5.28 1.77
N GLU A 12 9.55 6.42 1.96
CA GLU A 12 8.84 7.65 2.24
C GLU A 12 7.95 8.07 1.08
N GLN A 13 8.42 7.89 -0.13
CA GLN A 13 7.62 8.22 -1.29
C GLN A 13 6.42 7.29 -1.40
N ALA A 14 6.62 6.01 -1.11
CA ALA A 14 5.54 5.05 -1.16
C ALA A 14 4.49 5.35 -0.10
N VAL A 15 4.93 5.70 1.12
CA VAL A 15 4.01 6.04 2.18
C VAL A 15 3.24 7.30 1.83
N GLY A 16 3.91 8.29 1.26
CA GLY A 16 3.24 9.53 0.87
C GLY A 16 2.16 9.28 -0.17
N TYR A 17 2.47 8.44 -1.15
CA TYR A 17 1.51 8.12 -2.17
C TYR A 17 0.34 7.33 -1.56
N ALA A 18 0.65 6.35 -0.70
CA ALA A 18 -0.38 5.56 -0.07
C ALA A 18 -1.29 6.42 0.79
N ARG A 19 -0.72 7.38 1.50
CA ARG A 19 -1.53 8.28 2.29
C ARG A 19 -2.42 9.14 1.43
N ALA A 20 -1.94 9.60 0.31
CA ALA A 20 -2.74 10.44 -0.59
C ALA A 20 -3.92 9.65 -1.14
N VAL A 21 -3.67 8.40 -1.52
CA VAL A 21 -4.73 7.56 -2.04
C VAL A 21 -5.76 7.27 -0.95
N CYS A 22 -5.29 6.94 0.25
CA CYS A 22 -6.20 6.63 1.34
C CYS A 22 -7.01 7.86 1.74
N ALA A 23 -6.40 9.03 1.71
CA ALA A 23 -7.11 10.26 2.04
C ALA A 23 -8.23 10.52 1.05
N ARG A 24 -7.95 10.24 -0.23
CA ARG A 24 -8.95 10.43 -1.23
C ARG A 24 -10.11 9.47 -1.04
N ILE A 25 -9.81 8.20 -0.76
CA ILE A 25 -10.84 7.21 -0.55
C ILE A 25 -11.66 7.56 0.70
N PHE A 26 -10.98 8.02 1.75
CA PHE A 26 -11.68 8.42 2.96
C PHE A 26 -12.62 9.59 2.67
N ARG A 27 -12.13 10.55 1.89
CA ARG A 27 -12.93 11.70 1.58
C ARG A 27 -14.16 11.32 0.77
N ASP A 28 -14.07 10.30 -0.06
CA ASP A 28 -15.16 9.84 -0.87
C ASP A 28 -16.10 8.89 -0.12
N GLY A 29 -15.85 8.68 1.16
CA GLY A 29 -16.71 7.82 1.96
C GLY A 29 -16.30 6.37 2.00
N GLY A 30 -15.12 6.04 1.49
CA GLY A 30 -14.65 4.67 1.53
C GLY A 30 -14.02 4.32 2.84
N ASP A 31 -13.60 3.07 2.97
CA ASP A 31 -13.00 2.58 4.20
C ASP A 31 -11.65 1.92 3.88
N PRO A 32 -10.90 1.49 4.89
CA PRO A 32 -9.60 0.88 4.64
C PRO A 32 -9.68 -0.36 3.74
N ALA A 33 -10.75 -1.11 3.84
CA ALA A 33 -10.92 -2.27 2.99
C ALA A 33 -11.01 -1.85 1.52
N ALA A 34 -11.66 -0.74 1.25
CA ALA A 34 -11.76 -0.23 -0.12
C ALA A 34 -10.39 0.16 -0.64
N ALA A 35 -9.57 0.75 0.22
CA ALA A 35 -8.22 1.14 -0.18
C ALA A 35 -7.39 -0.09 -0.51
N LEU A 36 -7.46 -1.12 0.31
CA LEU A 36 -6.71 -2.34 0.05
C LEU A 36 -7.18 -2.99 -1.25
N ALA A 37 -8.47 -3.02 -1.48
CA ALA A 37 -9.02 -3.61 -2.68
C ALA A 37 -8.59 -2.86 -3.93
N ALA A 38 -8.45 -1.55 -3.83
CA ALA A 38 -8.03 -0.74 -4.97
C ALA A 38 -6.64 -1.14 -5.45
N PHE A 39 -5.83 -1.70 -4.57
CA PHE A 39 -4.50 -2.15 -4.94
C PHE A 39 -4.44 -3.67 -5.04
N ARG A 40 -5.59 -4.31 -5.06
CA ARG A 40 -5.66 -5.76 -5.19
C ARG A 40 -4.94 -6.49 -4.07
N LEU A 41 -4.99 -5.91 -2.89
CA LEU A 41 -4.39 -6.53 -1.72
C LEU A 41 -5.48 -7.26 -0.95
N ASP A 42 -5.06 -8.22 -0.12
CA ASP A 42 -6.00 -8.95 0.67
C ASP A 42 -6.74 -8.00 1.59
N VAL A 43 -8.05 -8.09 1.60
CA VAL A 43 -8.85 -7.23 2.43
C VAL A 43 -9.04 -7.88 3.78
N THR A 44 -8.71 -7.15 4.84
CA THR A 44 -8.88 -7.64 6.19
C THR A 44 -9.98 -6.84 6.85
N ALA A 45 -10.96 -7.51 7.38
CA ALA A 45 -12.11 -6.84 7.94
C ALA A 45 -11.75 -5.85 9.04
N SER A 46 -10.72 -6.13 9.78
CA SER A 46 -10.36 -5.25 10.87
C SER A 46 -9.24 -4.28 10.52
N ALA A 47 -8.92 -4.14 9.27
CA ALA A 47 -7.84 -3.22 8.90
C ALA A 47 -8.26 -1.78 9.19
N ASP A 48 -7.34 -1.00 9.69
CA ASP A 48 -7.58 0.41 9.89
C ASP A 48 -6.80 1.17 8.83
N TRP A 49 -6.88 2.50 8.85
CA TRP A 49 -6.21 3.29 7.84
C TRP A 49 -4.70 3.18 7.92
N SER A 50 -4.16 3.06 9.11
CA SER A 50 -2.74 2.92 9.29
C SER A 50 -2.27 1.62 8.64
N THR A 51 -2.99 0.54 8.84
CA THR A 51 -2.67 -0.73 8.23
C THR A 51 -2.79 -0.64 6.71
N ALA A 52 -3.82 0.02 6.20
CA ALA A 52 -4.01 0.15 4.77
C ALA A 52 -2.85 0.92 4.14
N VAL A 53 -2.45 2.03 4.74
CA VAL A 53 -1.34 2.82 4.23
C VAL A 53 -0.06 1.97 4.22
N ASP A 54 0.19 1.25 5.28
CA ASP A 54 1.40 0.45 5.39
C ASP A 54 1.43 -0.65 4.34
N ARG A 55 0.32 -1.34 4.16
CA ARG A 55 0.27 -2.43 3.19
C ARG A 55 0.37 -1.93 1.77
N ILE A 56 -0.24 -0.80 1.47
CA ILE A 56 -0.13 -0.22 0.14
C ILE A 56 1.31 0.22 -0.10
N ALA A 57 1.94 0.85 0.87
CA ALA A 57 3.31 1.28 0.71
C ALA A 57 4.25 0.09 0.49
N GLN A 58 4.05 -0.98 1.23
CA GLN A 58 4.86 -2.17 1.03
C GLN A 58 4.66 -2.75 -0.35
N SER A 59 3.43 -2.75 -0.84
CA SER A 59 3.13 -3.25 -2.16
C SER A 59 3.83 -2.42 -3.23
N LEU A 60 3.89 -1.11 -3.05
CA LEU A 60 4.53 -0.25 -4.03
C LEU A 60 6.04 -0.43 -4.05
N CYS A 61 6.62 -0.80 -2.92
CA CYS A 61 8.05 -1.02 -2.85
C CYS A 61 8.46 -2.44 -3.16
N ALA A 62 7.51 -3.35 -3.20
CA ALA A 62 7.86 -4.75 -3.41
C ALA A 62 8.35 -4.99 -4.82
N PRO A 63 9.26 -5.88 -4.99
CA PRO A 63 9.72 -6.17 -6.34
C PRO A 63 8.60 -6.79 -7.13
N ARG A 64 8.51 -6.46 -8.38
CA ARG A 64 7.53 -6.89 -9.14
C ARG A 64 7.75 -8.23 -9.53
N GLN A 65 7.33 -9.14 -9.21
CA GLN A 65 7.56 -10.40 -9.47
C GLN A 65 6.94 -10.80 -10.61
N ARG A 66 7.08 -10.70 -11.54
CA ARG A 66 6.55 -10.97 -12.63
C ARG A 66 6.60 -12.17 -12.95
N ARG A 67 6.32 -12.95 -12.94
CA ARG A 67 6.34 -14.03 -13.23
C ARG A 67 6.30 -14.32 -14.30
N ALA A 68 6.76 -14.36 -14.75
CA ALA A 68 6.85 -14.52 -15.80
C ALA A 68 6.38 -15.48 -16.20
N ALA A 69 6.26 -15.94 -16.11
CA ALA A 69 5.84 -16.88 -16.56
C ALA A 69 5.64 -17.04 -16.96
#